data_9c888ff3b5648d9a636054f6941a70bb
#
_entry.id   9c888ff3b5648d9a636054f6941a70bb
#
_cell.length_a   1.000
_cell.length_b   1.000
_cell.length_c   1.000
_cell.angle_alpha   90.00
_cell.angle_beta   90.00
_cell.angle_gamma   90.00
#
_symmetry.space_group_name_H-M   'P 1'
#
loop_
_entity.id
_entity.type
_entity.pdbx_description
1 polymer ?
#
loop_
_entity_poly.entity_id
_entity_poly.type
_entity_poly.pdbx_seq_one_letter_code
_entity_poly.pdbx_strand_id
1 'polypeptide(L)'
;DKYRGSRELIKSRLRVYLPFVEPLKHLDPDAKALDLGCGRGEWLELTKELGLNAHGIDLDDGMLLACKELDLSVETGDAISYLEKLADESQTVVSAFHVVEHITFEQLQLLVSEAIRVLKPGGLLIMETPNPENIVVATRNFYLDPTHQRPIPPELLSFLPEFYGFSRIKIIRLQESKDLINRADLTLQDVLSGASPDYAVVAQKGAVEDVMSQLDTAFKNEYGLSLENLTGRYQSQISARIEQAEMK
;
A
#
# COMPACT_ATOMS: atom_id res chain seq x y z
N ASP A 1 -16.41 5.01 8.41
CA ASP A 1 -17.03 3.72 8.05
C ASP A 1 -17.93 3.73 6.82
N LYS A 2 -18.68 4.80 6.56
CA LYS A 2 -19.60 4.86 5.41
C LYS A 2 -18.93 4.61 4.04
N TYR A 3 -17.65 4.90 3.92
CA TYR A 3 -16.90 4.85 2.66
C TYR A 3 -15.90 3.69 2.59
N ARG A 4 -15.58 3.00 3.69
CA ARG A 4 -14.58 1.92 3.71
C ARG A 4 -15.05 0.58 3.12
N GLY A 5 -16.33 0.30 3.09
CA GLY A 5 -16.88 -0.98 2.64
C GLY A 5 -16.94 -2.06 3.74
N SER A 6 -17.39 -3.27 3.35
CA SER A 6 -17.49 -4.40 4.28
C SER A 6 -16.10 -4.92 4.67
N ARG A 7 -16.02 -5.57 5.83
CA ARG A 7 -14.79 -6.20 6.33
C ARG A 7 -14.21 -7.20 5.34
N GLU A 8 -15.06 -8.05 4.76
CA GLU A 8 -14.67 -9.06 3.77
C GLU A 8 -14.10 -8.43 2.50
N LEU A 9 -14.69 -7.30 2.04
CA LEU A 9 -14.16 -6.58 0.90
C LEU A 9 -12.75 -6.05 1.18
N ILE A 10 -12.55 -5.43 2.34
CA ILE A 10 -11.22 -4.91 2.73
C ILE A 10 -10.20 -6.04 2.86
N LYS A 11 -10.55 -7.14 3.55
CA LYS A 11 -9.68 -8.33 3.62
C LYS A 11 -9.34 -8.88 2.22
N SER A 12 -10.32 -8.92 1.31
CA SER A 12 -10.08 -9.36 -0.07
C SER A 12 -9.07 -8.48 -0.80
N ARG A 13 -9.14 -7.15 -0.63
CA ARG A 13 -8.19 -6.19 -1.21
C ARG A 13 -6.79 -6.35 -0.63
N LEU A 14 -6.67 -6.49 0.69
CA LEU A 14 -5.39 -6.64 1.39
C LEU A 14 -4.65 -7.95 1.05
N ARG A 15 -5.34 -8.95 0.50
CA ARG A 15 -4.68 -10.22 0.06
C ARG A 15 -3.62 -10.02 -1.03
N VAL A 16 -3.60 -8.89 -1.73
CA VAL A 16 -2.55 -8.55 -2.71
C VAL A 16 -1.16 -8.50 -2.08
N TYR A 17 -1.07 -8.24 -0.77
CA TYR A 17 0.19 -8.20 -0.03
C TYR A 17 0.69 -9.56 0.44
N LEU A 18 -0.14 -10.61 0.42
CA LEU A 18 0.24 -11.93 0.92
C LEU A 18 1.50 -12.50 0.25
N PRO A 19 1.69 -12.37 -1.09
CA PRO A 19 2.92 -12.84 -1.73
C PRO A 19 4.21 -12.18 -1.22
N PHE A 20 4.11 -11.00 -0.61
CA PHE A 20 5.24 -10.32 0.03
C PHE A 20 5.46 -10.78 1.47
N VAL A 21 4.41 -11.15 2.19
CA VAL A 21 4.45 -11.40 3.64
C VAL A 21 4.58 -12.88 3.99
N GLU A 22 3.92 -13.79 3.25
CA GLU A 22 3.98 -15.23 3.49
C GLU A 22 5.41 -15.80 3.53
N PRO A 23 6.32 -15.43 2.60
CA PRO A 23 7.69 -15.95 2.67
C PRO A 23 8.43 -15.56 3.94
N LEU A 24 8.16 -14.38 4.49
CA LEU A 24 8.83 -13.88 5.70
C LEU A 24 8.48 -14.73 6.93
N LYS A 25 7.27 -15.30 7.00
CA LYS A 25 6.87 -16.21 8.08
C LYS A 25 7.68 -17.49 8.06
N HIS A 26 8.04 -17.98 6.89
CA HIS A 26 8.88 -19.19 6.76
C HIS A 26 10.34 -18.92 7.17
N LEU A 27 10.82 -17.70 6.97
CA LEU A 27 12.17 -17.27 7.32
C LEU A 27 12.32 -16.93 8.81
N ASP A 28 11.24 -16.45 9.44
CA ASP A 28 11.22 -16.02 10.85
C ASP A 28 9.98 -16.62 11.55
N PRO A 29 10.12 -17.73 12.29
CA PRO A 29 9.02 -18.33 13.06
C PRO A 29 8.37 -17.36 14.07
N ASP A 30 9.13 -16.38 14.57
CA ASP A 30 8.66 -15.34 15.49
C ASP A 30 8.33 -14.03 14.80
N ALA A 31 8.01 -14.08 13.48
CA ALA A 31 7.71 -12.90 12.68
C ALA A 31 6.63 -12.02 13.33
N LYS A 32 6.94 -10.74 13.49
CA LYS A 32 6.06 -9.72 14.05
C LYS A 32 5.57 -8.78 12.96
N ALA A 33 4.28 -8.51 12.96
CA ALA A 33 3.65 -7.52 12.09
C ALA A 33 3.07 -6.39 12.94
N LEU A 34 3.49 -5.17 12.67
CA LEU A 34 2.95 -3.96 13.27
C LEU A 34 2.13 -3.20 12.22
N ASP A 35 0.87 -2.89 12.55
CA ASP A 35 -0.03 -2.11 11.69
C ASP A 35 -0.31 -0.75 12.32
N LEU A 36 0.12 0.30 11.63
CA LEU A 36 0.00 1.69 12.03
C LEU A 36 -1.31 2.26 11.47
N GLY A 37 -2.21 2.76 12.33
CA GLY A 37 -3.55 3.13 11.93
C GLY A 37 -4.41 1.91 11.58
N CYS A 38 -4.39 0.89 12.45
CA CYS A 38 -4.96 -0.43 12.14
C CYS A 38 -6.49 -0.46 11.97
N GLY A 39 -7.19 0.60 12.36
CA GLY A 39 -8.63 0.74 12.22
C GLY A 39 -9.39 -0.43 12.86
N ARG A 40 -10.20 -1.13 12.05
CA ARG A 40 -10.98 -2.30 12.49
C ARG A 40 -10.20 -3.62 12.49
N GLY A 41 -8.89 -3.60 12.12
CA GLY A 41 -7.99 -4.73 12.22
C GLY A 41 -8.10 -5.79 11.12
N GLU A 42 -8.61 -5.46 9.92
CA GLU A 42 -8.70 -6.41 8.80
C GLU A 42 -7.35 -6.98 8.40
N TRP A 43 -6.29 -6.16 8.43
CA TRP A 43 -4.93 -6.60 8.15
C TRP A 43 -4.34 -7.44 9.30
N LEU A 44 -4.62 -7.06 10.54
CA LEU A 44 -4.20 -7.83 11.71
C LEU A 44 -4.79 -9.23 11.70
N GLU A 45 -6.04 -9.38 11.28
CA GLU A 45 -6.69 -10.68 11.13
C GLU A 45 -6.00 -11.53 10.06
N LEU A 46 -5.70 -10.95 8.87
CA LEU A 46 -4.99 -11.66 7.80
C LEU A 46 -3.58 -12.09 8.22
N THR A 47 -2.82 -11.22 8.87
CA THR A 47 -1.46 -11.54 9.33
C THR A 47 -1.47 -12.56 10.47
N LYS A 48 -2.47 -12.51 11.37
CA LYS A 48 -2.70 -13.53 12.40
C LYS A 48 -3.06 -14.89 11.77
N GLU A 49 -3.91 -14.92 10.72
CA GLU A 49 -4.23 -16.14 9.95
C GLU A 49 -2.98 -16.78 9.32
N LEU A 50 -2.00 -15.98 8.90
CA LEU A 50 -0.68 -16.45 8.42
C LEU A 50 0.24 -16.94 9.56
N GLY A 51 -0.14 -16.71 10.80
CA GLY A 51 0.65 -17.09 11.97
C GLY A 51 1.73 -16.07 12.37
N LEU A 52 1.63 -14.80 11.94
CA LEU A 52 2.47 -13.74 12.47
C LEU A 52 1.95 -13.24 13.82
N ASN A 53 2.86 -12.75 14.65
CA ASN A 53 2.53 -12.03 15.87
C ASN A 53 2.10 -10.60 15.50
N ALA A 54 0.82 -10.42 15.18
CA ALA A 54 0.27 -9.15 14.72
C ALA A 54 -0.10 -8.24 15.89
N HIS A 55 0.25 -6.94 15.77
CA HIS A 55 -0.12 -5.90 16.72
C HIS A 55 -0.52 -4.63 15.96
N GLY A 56 -1.55 -3.93 16.43
CA GLY A 56 -2.06 -2.72 15.80
C GLY A 56 -2.12 -1.52 16.72
N ILE A 57 -1.84 -0.35 16.15
CA ILE A 57 -1.94 0.94 16.84
C ILE A 57 -2.94 1.81 16.09
N ASP A 58 -3.86 2.44 16.80
CA ASP A 58 -4.78 3.43 16.25
C ASP A 58 -5.11 4.51 17.28
N LEU A 59 -5.43 5.71 16.81
CA LEU A 59 -5.87 6.82 17.67
C LEU A 59 -7.35 6.70 18.07
N ASP A 60 -8.16 5.96 17.30
CA ASP A 60 -9.59 5.85 17.47
C ASP A 60 -9.99 4.60 18.29
N ASP A 61 -10.22 4.80 19.58
CA ASP A 61 -10.71 3.75 20.48
C ASP A 61 -11.99 3.06 19.98
N GLY A 62 -12.85 3.78 19.25
CA GLY A 62 -14.08 3.23 18.70
C GLY A 62 -13.81 2.18 17.64
N MET A 63 -12.78 2.40 16.78
CA MET A 63 -12.33 1.41 15.81
C MET A 63 -11.73 0.18 16.48
N LEU A 64 -10.98 0.39 17.57
CA LEU A 64 -10.33 -0.70 18.31
C LEU A 64 -11.30 -1.63 19.07
N LEU A 65 -12.56 -1.21 19.30
CA LEU A 65 -13.57 -2.09 19.89
C LEU A 65 -13.80 -3.33 19.03
N ALA A 66 -13.91 -3.16 17.71
CA ALA A 66 -14.06 -4.29 16.78
C ALA A 66 -12.85 -5.24 16.80
N CYS A 67 -11.65 -4.70 16.99
CA CYS A 67 -10.43 -5.52 17.13
C CYS A 67 -10.45 -6.35 18.41
N LYS A 68 -10.86 -5.75 19.53
CA LYS A 68 -10.95 -6.43 20.85
C LYS A 68 -12.00 -7.56 20.84
N GLU A 69 -13.14 -7.37 20.16
CA GLU A 69 -14.16 -8.40 19.99
C GLU A 69 -13.62 -9.64 19.19
N LEU A 70 -12.62 -9.44 18.35
CA LEU A 70 -11.98 -10.49 17.55
C LEU A 70 -10.68 -11.00 18.19
N ASP A 71 -10.41 -10.66 19.43
CA ASP A 71 -9.17 -11.05 20.14
C ASP A 71 -7.91 -10.71 19.34
N LEU A 72 -7.90 -9.51 18.73
CA LEU A 72 -6.72 -8.93 18.06
C LEU A 72 -5.92 -8.09 19.05
N SER A 73 -4.61 -8.17 18.97
CA SER A 73 -3.70 -7.39 19.81
C SER A 73 -3.65 -5.94 19.31
N VAL A 74 -4.19 -5.01 20.07
CA VAL A 74 -4.25 -3.58 19.69
C VAL A 74 -4.03 -2.67 20.87
N GLU A 75 -3.48 -1.49 20.62
CA GLU A 75 -3.26 -0.43 21.60
C GLU A 75 -3.67 0.92 21.01
N THR A 76 -4.28 1.80 21.88
CA THR A 76 -4.58 3.18 21.50
C THR A 76 -3.33 4.02 21.61
N GLY A 77 -2.95 4.70 20.53
CA GLY A 77 -1.77 5.55 20.56
C GLY A 77 -1.41 6.17 19.22
N ASP A 78 -0.48 7.11 19.27
CA ASP A 78 0.12 7.70 18.08
C ASP A 78 1.13 6.71 17.46
N ALA A 79 0.98 6.46 16.16
CA ALA A 79 1.74 5.47 15.42
C ALA A 79 3.26 5.74 15.44
N ILE A 80 3.66 7.00 15.30
CA ILE A 80 5.07 7.40 15.24
C ILE A 80 5.70 7.30 16.63
N SER A 81 5.03 7.84 17.63
CA SER A 81 5.47 7.73 19.02
C SER A 81 5.57 6.29 19.52
N TYR A 82 4.79 5.38 18.92
CA TYR A 82 4.90 3.95 19.21
C TYR A 82 6.16 3.35 18.56
N LEU A 83 6.41 3.65 17.27
CA LEU A 83 7.60 3.20 16.57
C LEU A 83 8.89 3.61 17.29
N GLU A 84 8.99 4.85 17.75
CA GLU A 84 10.16 5.38 18.46
C GLU A 84 10.52 4.58 19.73
N LYS A 85 9.54 3.93 20.37
CA LYS A 85 9.74 3.12 21.59
C LYS A 85 10.19 1.70 21.31
N LEU A 86 10.07 1.23 20.08
CA LEU A 86 10.46 -0.13 19.72
C LEU A 86 11.97 -0.29 19.62
N ALA A 87 12.45 -1.46 19.97
CA ALA A 87 13.87 -1.82 19.78
C ALA A 87 14.19 -1.96 18.28
N ASP A 88 15.45 -1.70 17.94
CA ASP A 88 15.99 -1.97 16.61
C ASP A 88 15.76 -3.42 16.22
N GLU A 89 15.47 -3.66 14.95
CA GLU A 89 15.31 -5.00 14.36
C GLU A 89 14.31 -5.91 15.12
N SER A 90 13.23 -5.31 15.64
CA SER A 90 12.22 -5.98 16.43
C SER A 90 10.96 -6.39 15.62
N GLN A 91 10.80 -5.88 14.40
CA GLN A 91 9.63 -6.10 13.54
C GLN A 91 10.04 -6.80 12.24
N THR A 92 9.13 -7.64 11.69
CA THR A 92 9.31 -8.29 10.38
C THR A 92 8.53 -7.54 9.30
N VAL A 93 7.35 -7.01 9.65
CA VAL A 93 6.49 -6.21 8.78
C VAL A 93 6.02 -4.97 9.53
N VAL A 94 6.12 -3.81 8.91
CA VAL A 94 5.45 -2.57 9.34
C VAL A 94 4.53 -2.13 8.22
N SER A 95 3.26 -1.87 8.52
CA SER A 95 2.26 -1.44 7.55
C SER A 95 1.57 -0.15 7.98
N ALA A 96 1.13 0.64 7.00
CA ALA A 96 0.37 1.86 7.18
C ALA A 96 -0.62 2.01 6.00
N PHE A 97 -1.88 1.60 6.20
CA PHE A 97 -2.91 1.62 5.17
C PHE A 97 -3.80 2.84 5.36
N HIS A 98 -3.77 3.77 4.40
CA HIS A 98 -4.50 5.04 4.47
C HIS A 98 -4.17 5.85 5.74
N VAL A 99 -2.87 6.01 5.99
CA VAL A 99 -2.32 6.80 7.11
C VAL A 99 -1.47 7.96 6.60
N VAL A 100 -0.67 7.71 5.56
CA VAL A 100 0.37 8.66 5.13
C VAL A 100 -0.20 9.97 4.57
N GLU A 101 -1.43 9.96 4.04
CA GLU A 101 -2.15 11.14 3.59
C GLU A 101 -2.69 12.02 4.72
N HIS A 102 -2.72 11.51 5.96
CA HIS A 102 -3.22 12.22 7.13
C HIS A 102 -2.13 12.89 7.97
N ILE A 103 -0.86 12.60 7.69
CA ILE A 103 0.28 13.12 8.45
C ILE A 103 1.10 14.14 7.68
N THR A 104 1.88 14.97 8.38
CA THR A 104 2.78 15.94 7.74
C THR A 104 3.94 15.22 7.04
N PHE A 105 4.64 15.93 6.14
CA PHE A 105 5.78 15.34 5.45
C PHE A 105 6.93 14.99 6.40
N GLU A 106 7.14 15.82 7.41
CA GLU A 106 8.13 15.57 8.47
C GLU A 106 7.78 14.31 9.28
N GLN A 107 6.50 14.11 9.59
CA GLN A 107 6.02 12.90 10.25
C GLN A 107 6.19 11.68 9.36
N LEU A 108 5.92 11.80 8.04
CA LEU A 108 6.14 10.71 7.08
C LEU A 108 7.63 10.34 6.98
N GLN A 109 8.53 11.34 6.95
CA GLN A 109 9.97 11.09 6.99
C GLN A 109 10.39 10.35 8.25
N LEU A 110 9.87 10.76 9.42
CA LEU A 110 10.14 10.10 10.70
C LEU A 110 9.61 8.66 10.70
N LEU A 111 8.36 8.43 10.20
CA LEU A 111 7.79 7.09 10.07
C LEU A 111 8.70 6.18 9.26
N VAL A 112 9.19 6.63 8.09
CA VAL A 112 10.04 5.80 7.22
C VAL A 112 11.41 5.54 7.85
N SER A 113 12.01 6.54 8.51
CA SER A 113 13.30 6.38 9.20
C SER A 113 13.21 5.44 10.41
N GLU A 114 12.13 5.52 11.17
CA GLU A 114 11.90 4.61 12.29
C GLU A 114 11.52 3.20 11.80
N ALA A 115 10.74 3.10 10.72
CA ALA A 115 10.40 1.80 10.14
C ALA A 115 11.65 1.01 9.73
N ILE A 116 12.63 1.63 9.04
CA ILE A 116 13.87 0.92 8.66
C ILE A 116 14.70 0.54 9.89
N ARG A 117 14.69 1.34 10.97
CA ARG A 117 15.37 1.03 12.22
C ARG A 117 14.79 -0.21 12.89
N VAL A 118 13.46 -0.23 13.05
CA VAL A 118 12.78 -1.32 13.78
C VAL A 118 12.62 -2.60 12.95
N LEU A 119 12.72 -2.54 11.62
CA LEU A 119 12.62 -3.71 10.77
C LEU A 119 13.88 -4.58 10.88
N LYS A 120 13.68 -5.90 10.98
CA LYS A 120 14.72 -6.90 10.81
C LYS A 120 15.31 -6.85 9.40
N PRO A 121 16.54 -7.32 9.15
CA PRO A 121 17.05 -7.54 7.80
C PRO A 121 16.05 -8.39 6.98
N GLY A 122 15.73 -7.94 5.75
CA GLY A 122 14.72 -8.58 4.89
C GLY A 122 13.27 -8.20 5.20
N GLY A 123 13.01 -7.48 6.29
CA GLY A 123 11.67 -7.03 6.67
C GLY A 123 11.08 -5.97 5.73
N LEU A 124 9.78 -5.77 5.80
CA LEU A 124 9.00 -4.94 4.87
C LEU A 124 8.34 -3.75 5.55
N LEU A 125 8.40 -2.59 4.88
CA LEU A 125 7.49 -1.46 5.08
C LEU A 125 6.47 -1.44 3.94
N ILE A 126 5.18 -1.38 4.27
CA ILE A 126 4.06 -1.29 3.31
C ILE A 126 3.26 -0.03 3.63
N MET A 127 3.14 0.88 2.66
CA MET A 127 2.37 2.12 2.80
C MET A 127 1.38 2.23 1.64
N GLU A 128 0.06 2.19 1.93
CA GLU A 128 -1.02 2.37 0.94
C GLU A 128 -1.69 3.73 1.12
N THR A 129 -2.04 4.39 -0.01
CA THR A 129 -2.66 5.72 0.00
C THR A 129 -3.43 5.95 -1.32
N PRO A 130 -4.39 6.90 -1.37
CA PRO A 130 -5.07 7.26 -2.61
C PRO A 130 -4.11 7.70 -3.72
N ASN A 131 -4.36 7.22 -4.94
CA ASN A 131 -3.47 7.41 -6.09
C ASN A 131 -3.79 8.69 -6.88
N PRO A 132 -2.90 9.70 -6.87
CA PRO A 132 -3.11 10.92 -7.67
C PRO A 132 -2.93 10.73 -9.18
N GLU A 133 -2.42 9.59 -9.67
CA GLU A 133 -2.44 9.27 -11.09
C GLU A 133 -3.89 9.11 -11.62
N ASN A 134 -4.82 8.72 -10.76
CA ASN A 134 -6.25 8.76 -11.07
C ASN A 134 -6.75 10.19 -10.92
N ILE A 135 -7.05 10.86 -12.05
CA ILE A 135 -7.43 12.28 -12.07
C ILE A 135 -8.68 12.56 -11.23
N VAL A 136 -9.64 11.64 -11.19
CA VAL A 136 -10.86 11.79 -10.37
C VAL A 136 -10.53 11.67 -8.89
N VAL A 137 -9.61 10.79 -8.50
CA VAL A 137 -9.09 10.73 -7.13
C VAL A 137 -8.37 12.03 -6.79
N ALA A 138 -7.41 12.43 -7.60
CA ALA A 138 -6.57 13.61 -7.36
C ALA A 138 -7.34 14.93 -7.26
N THR A 139 -8.45 15.08 -8.00
CA THR A 139 -9.17 16.36 -8.10
C THR A 139 -10.47 16.41 -7.30
N ARG A 140 -10.99 15.26 -6.87
CA ARG A 140 -12.29 15.17 -6.21
C ARG A 140 -12.29 14.24 -5.00
N ASN A 141 -12.03 12.93 -5.20
CA ASN A 141 -12.31 11.92 -4.18
C ASN A 141 -11.40 12.08 -2.96
N PHE A 142 -10.14 12.45 -3.17
CA PHE A 142 -9.19 12.72 -2.11
C PHE A 142 -9.71 13.78 -1.11
N TYR A 143 -10.35 14.82 -1.61
CA TYR A 143 -10.87 15.93 -0.80
C TYR A 143 -12.25 15.68 -0.16
N LEU A 144 -12.82 14.47 -0.31
CA LEU A 144 -14.04 14.08 0.40
C LEU A 144 -13.77 13.77 1.88
N ASP A 145 -12.55 13.47 2.23
CA ASP A 145 -12.11 13.39 3.63
C ASP A 145 -11.38 14.69 4.01
N PRO A 146 -11.93 15.50 4.91
CA PRO A 146 -11.32 16.76 5.31
C PRO A 146 -10.04 16.61 6.15
N THR A 147 -9.72 15.39 6.60
CA THR A 147 -8.50 15.09 7.36
C THR A 147 -7.32 14.77 6.46
N HIS A 148 -7.53 14.54 5.16
CA HIS A 148 -6.47 14.39 4.18
C HIS A 148 -5.70 15.70 4.02
N GLN A 149 -4.39 15.65 4.15
CA GLN A 149 -3.55 16.85 4.02
C GLN A 149 -3.21 17.15 2.55
N ARG A 150 -2.69 16.16 1.83
CA ARG A 150 -2.32 16.29 0.41
C ARG A 150 -2.22 14.93 -0.28
N PRO A 151 -2.53 14.84 -1.57
CA PRO A 151 -2.18 13.67 -2.38
C PRO A 151 -0.65 13.52 -2.45
N ILE A 152 -0.16 12.28 -2.34
CA ILE A 152 1.28 11.98 -2.41
C ILE A 152 1.53 11.26 -3.73
N PRO A 153 2.35 11.82 -4.66
CA PRO A 153 2.72 11.11 -5.89
C PRO A 153 3.49 9.82 -5.59
N PRO A 154 3.26 8.73 -6.37
CA PRO A 154 3.97 7.46 -6.19
C PRO A 154 5.49 7.61 -6.19
N GLU A 155 6.03 8.48 -7.03
CA GLU A 155 7.47 8.76 -7.12
C GLU A 155 8.02 9.38 -5.82
N LEU A 156 7.24 10.26 -5.17
CA LEU A 156 7.65 10.87 -3.91
C LEU A 156 7.61 9.86 -2.77
N LEU A 157 6.54 9.06 -2.68
CA LEU A 157 6.42 8.07 -1.61
C LEU A 157 7.44 6.93 -1.76
N SER A 158 7.79 6.53 -3.00
CA SER A 158 8.81 5.52 -3.25
C SER A 158 10.25 6.03 -3.04
N PHE A 159 10.48 7.32 -3.30
CA PHE A 159 11.78 7.94 -3.07
C PHE A 159 12.19 7.96 -1.59
N LEU A 160 11.23 8.11 -0.67
CA LEU A 160 11.55 8.19 0.77
C LEU A 160 12.23 6.91 1.30
N PRO A 161 11.68 5.69 1.11
CA PRO A 161 12.38 4.48 1.52
C PRO A 161 13.75 4.32 0.85
N GLU A 162 13.89 4.67 -0.43
CA GLU A 162 15.18 4.66 -1.12
C GLU A 162 16.19 5.57 -0.43
N PHE A 163 15.79 6.80 -0.13
CA PHE A 163 16.61 7.80 0.55
C PHE A 163 17.07 7.33 1.95
N TYR A 164 16.19 6.62 2.68
CA TYR A 164 16.52 6.08 4.01
C TYR A 164 17.25 4.73 3.98
N GLY A 165 17.53 4.17 2.79
CA GLY A 165 18.40 3.01 2.62
C GLY A 165 17.70 1.65 2.55
N PHE A 166 16.41 1.60 2.23
CA PHE A 166 15.78 0.34 1.81
C PHE A 166 16.41 -0.13 0.50
N SER A 167 16.68 -1.43 0.41
CA SER A 167 17.42 -2.02 -0.72
C SER A 167 16.57 -2.31 -1.93
N ARG A 168 15.25 -2.45 -1.76
CA ARG A 168 14.34 -2.79 -2.84
C ARG A 168 12.97 -2.15 -2.60
N ILE A 169 12.46 -1.46 -3.62
CA ILE A 169 11.20 -0.74 -3.55
C ILE A 169 10.32 -1.15 -4.75
N LYS A 170 9.03 -1.35 -4.51
CA LYS A 170 8.02 -1.63 -5.53
C LYS A 170 6.80 -0.73 -5.31
N ILE A 171 6.39 -0.03 -6.35
CA ILE A 171 5.08 0.63 -6.40
C ILE A 171 4.08 -0.42 -6.91
N ILE A 172 3.01 -0.64 -6.17
CA ILE A 172 1.89 -1.49 -6.58
C ILE A 172 0.63 -0.65 -6.69
N ARG A 173 -0.02 -0.70 -7.85
CA ARG A 173 -1.27 0.01 -8.12
C ARG A 173 -2.44 -0.93 -7.88
N LEU A 174 -3.53 -0.41 -7.32
CA LEU A 174 -4.53 -1.24 -6.64
C LEU A 174 -5.95 -0.83 -7.00
N GLN A 175 -6.84 -1.82 -7.02
CA GLN A 175 -8.29 -1.64 -7.04
C GLN A 175 -8.85 -1.03 -8.34
N GLU A 176 -8.11 -1.09 -9.45
CA GLU A 176 -8.60 -0.73 -10.76
C GLU A 176 -9.81 -1.60 -11.18
N SER A 177 -10.61 -1.08 -12.11
CA SER A 177 -11.66 -1.88 -12.74
C SER A 177 -11.03 -3.00 -13.57
N LYS A 178 -11.37 -4.26 -13.25
CA LYS A 178 -10.86 -5.44 -13.97
C LYS A 178 -11.19 -5.40 -15.47
N ASP A 179 -12.31 -4.76 -15.84
CA ASP A 179 -12.72 -4.62 -17.23
C ASP A 179 -11.75 -3.75 -18.04
N LEU A 180 -11.04 -2.80 -17.41
CA LEU A 180 -10.08 -1.92 -18.08
C LEU A 180 -8.76 -2.59 -18.43
N ILE A 181 -8.37 -3.64 -17.71
CA ILE A 181 -7.08 -4.32 -17.92
C ILE A 181 -6.96 -4.79 -19.37
N ASN A 182 -8.01 -5.42 -19.90
CA ASN A 182 -8.03 -6.02 -21.24
C ASN A 182 -8.97 -5.32 -22.23
N ARG A 183 -9.53 -4.15 -21.89
CA ARG A 183 -10.45 -3.42 -22.77
C ARG A 183 -9.70 -2.91 -23.99
N ALA A 184 -10.16 -3.30 -25.19
CA ALA A 184 -9.55 -2.90 -26.46
C ALA A 184 -9.80 -1.43 -26.79
N ASP A 185 -11.04 -0.95 -26.56
CA ASP A 185 -11.48 0.42 -26.86
C ASP A 185 -11.60 1.24 -25.58
N LEU A 186 -10.63 2.11 -25.35
CA LEU A 186 -10.65 3.06 -24.24
C LEU A 186 -11.35 4.35 -24.66
N THR A 187 -12.09 4.94 -23.72
CA THR A 187 -12.62 6.28 -23.83
C THR A 187 -11.73 7.29 -23.09
N LEU A 188 -11.90 8.58 -23.36
CA LEU A 188 -11.21 9.61 -22.58
C LEU A 188 -11.56 9.53 -21.09
N GLN A 189 -12.81 9.14 -20.76
CA GLN A 189 -13.23 8.92 -19.38
C GLN A 189 -12.45 7.78 -18.73
N ASP A 190 -12.18 6.69 -19.45
CA ASP A 190 -11.36 5.58 -18.93
C ASP A 190 -9.92 6.03 -18.66
N VAL A 191 -9.36 6.95 -19.44
CA VAL A 191 -8.04 7.54 -19.18
C VAL A 191 -8.06 8.38 -17.90
N LEU A 192 -9.07 9.25 -17.73
CA LEU A 192 -9.13 10.19 -16.61
C LEU A 192 -9.44 9.52 -15.26
N SER A 193 -10.22 8.43 -15.28
CA SER A 193 -10.70 7.77 -14.06
C SER A 193 -10.30 6.31 -13.91
N GLY A 194 -9.57 5.75 -14.87
CA GLY A 194 -9.28 4.32 -14.93
C GLY A 194 -7.94 3.90 -14.34
N ALA A 195 -7.01 4.83 -14.09
CA ALA A 195 -5.83 4.50 -13.32
C ALA A 195 -6.25 3.95 -11.95
N SER A 196 -5.50 2.99 -11.41
CA SER A 196 -5.82 2.38 -10.11
C SER A 196 -6.07 3.46 -9.06
N PRO A 197 -7.21 3.43 -8.34
CA PRO A 197 -7.59 4.52 -7.42
C PRO A 197 -6.72 4.61 -6.17
N ASP A 198 -6.07 3.52 -5.80
CA ASP A 198 -5.10 3.46 -4.71
C ASP A 198 -3.77 2.89 -5.21
N TYR A 199 -2.71 3.18 -4.49
CA TYR A 199 -1.42 2.56 -4.70
C TYR A 199 -0.74 2.31 -3.36
N ALA A 200 0.24 1.39 -3.35
CA ALA A 200 1.13 1.24 -2.23
C ALA A 200 2.59 1.23 -2.66
N VAL A 201 3.43 1.60 -1.72
CA VAL A 201 4.88 1.37 -1.76
C VAL A 201 5.20 0.21 -0.83
N VAL A 202 5.80 -0.84 -1.38
CA VAL A 202 6.38 -1.96 -0.64
C VAL A 202 7.89 -1.80 -0.69
N ALA A 203 8.52 -1.59 0.48
CA ALA A 203 9.95 -1.38 0.60
C ALA A 203 10.58 -2.48 1.47
N GLN A 204 11.66 -3.11 1.00
CA GLN A 204 12.36 -4.19 1.70
C GLN A 204 13.71 -3.72 2.23
N LYS A 205 13.94 -3.90 3.53
CA LYS A 205 15.26 -3.70 4.17
C LYS A 205 16.25 -4.74 3.66
N GLY A 206 17.49 -4.33 3.40
CA GLY A 206 18.55 -5.21 2.90
C GLY A 206 18.81 -6.40 3.81
N ALA A 207 19.09 -7.55 3.20
CA ALA A 207 19.46 -8.80 3.86
C ALA A 207 20.40 -9.63 2.97
N VAL A 208 20.75 -10.82 3.42
CA VAL A 208 21.47 -11.80 2.60
C VAL A 208 20.61 -12.25 1.41
N GLU A 209 21.27 -12.67 0.31
CA GLU A 209 20.61 -13.00 -0.95
C GLU A 209 19.51 -14.07 -0.81
N ASP A 210 19.74 -15.08 0.02
CA ASP A 210 18.76 -16.16 0.27
C ASP A 210 17.43 -15.62 0.82
N VAL A 211 17.48 -14.57 1.64
CA VAL A 211 16.29 -13.90 2.17
C VAL A 211 15.65 -13.00 1.10
N MET A 212 16.48 -12.21 0.41
CA MET A 212 15.99 -11.27 -0.62
C MET A 212 15.29 -11.99 -1.77
N SER A 213 15.85 -13.10 -2.25
CA SER A 213 15.32 -13.87 -3.38
C SER A 213 13.94 -14.50 -3.13
N GLN A 214 13.55 -14.75 -1.88
CA GLN A 214 12.23 -15.30 -1.55
C GLN A 214 11.07 -14.41 -2.02
N LEU A 215 11.29 -13.10 -2.15
CA LEU A 215 10.28 -12.13 -2.57
C LEU A 215 10.41 -11.71 -4.05
N ASP A 216 11.35 -12.29 -4.78
CA ASP A 216 11.66 -11.91 -6.17
C ASP A 216 10.43 -11.92 -7.08
N THR A 217 9.59 -12.95 -6.98
CA THR A 217 8.38 -13.05 -7.79
C THR A 217 7.42 -11.90 -7.50
N ALA A 218 7.18 -11.61 -6.23
CA ALA A 218 6.28 -10.51 -5.83
C ALA A 218 6.82 -9.15 -6.29
N PHE A 219 8.14 -8.91 -6.17
CA PHE A 219 8.75 -7.65 -6.63
C PHE A 219 8.85 -7.52 -8.16
N LYS A 220 8.89 -8.64 -8.92
CA LYS A 220 8.95 -8.63 -10.39
C LYS A 220 7.58 -8.50 -11.06
N ASN A 221 6.50 -8.90 -10.38
CA ASN A 221 5.15 -8.81 -10.93
C ASN A 221 4.74 -7.35 -11.20
N GLU A 222 3.90 -7.16 -12.23
CA GLU A 222 3.23 -5.88 -12.48
C GLU A 222 1.87 -5.85 -11.79
N TYR A 223 1.51 -4.67 -11.26
CA TYR A 223 0.30 -4.46 -10.48
C TYR A 223 -0.47 -3.25 -10.97
N GLY A 224 -1.74 -3.44 -11.26
CA GLY A 224 -2.69 -2.39 -11.56
C GLY A 224 -2.45 -1.61 -12.87
N LEU A 225 -3.06 -0.44 -12.97
CA LEU A 225 -3.04 0.43 -14.14
C LEU A 225 -2.52 1.82 -13.77
N SER A 226 -1.49 2.30 -14.47
CA SER A 226 -1.02 3.67 -14.39
C SER A 226 -1.76 4.58 -15.37
N LEU A 227 -1.75 5.89 -15.11
CA LEU A 227 -2.22 6.90 -16.05
C LEU A 227 -1.42 6.83 -17.37
N GLU A 228 -0.10 6.64 -17.29
CA GLU A 228 0.77 6.50 -18.46
C GLU A 228 0.38 5.31 -19.33
N ASN A 229 0.11 4.14 -18.73
CA ASN A 229 -0.35 2.97 -19.48
C ASN A 229 -1.65 3.25 -20.23
N LEU A 230 -2.64 3.84 -19.55
CA LEU A 230 -3.94 4.15 -20.17
C LEU A 230 -3.82 5.21 -21.27
N THR A 231 -3.02 6.26 -21.06
CA THR A 231 -2.79 7.31 -22.07
C THR A 231 -2.09 6.74 -23.30
N GLY A 232 -1.07 5.90 -23.12
CA GLY A 232 -0.35 5.27 -24.22
C GLY A 232 -1.25 4.34 -25.06
N ARG A 233 -2.08 3.51 -24.39
CA ARG A 233 -3.08 2.65 -25.06
C ARG A 233 -4.11 3.48 -25.83
N TYR A 234 -4.65 4.54 -25.22
CA TYR A 234 -5.61 5.45 -25.86
C TYR A 234 -4.99 6.17 -27.06
N GLN A 235 -3.76 6.67 -26.94
CA GLN A 235 -3.06 7.33 -28.04
C GLN A 235 -2.85 6.40 -29.23
N SER A 236 -2.39 5.16 -28.97
CA SER A 236 -2.21 4.14 -30.00
C SER A 236 -3.51 3.81 -30.74
N GLN A 237 -4.63 3.72 -29.99
CA GLN A 237 -5.97 3.50 -30.55
C GLN A 237 -6.41 4.65 -31.47
N ILE A 238 -6.20 5.90 -31.08
CA ILE A 238 -6.52 7.07 -31.91
C ILE A 238 -5.69 7.11 -33.17
N SER A 239 -4.36 6.88 -33.09
CA SER A 239 -3.47 6.83 -34.25
C SER A 239 -3.91 5.77 -35.27
N ALA A 240 -4.22 4.57 -34.81
CA ALA A 240 -4.70 3.49 -35.69
C ALA A 240 -6.03 3.84 -36.40
N ARG A 241 -6.95 4.53 -35.72
CA ARG A 241 -8.22 5.00 -36.33
C ARG A 241 -8.00 6.07 -37.39
N ILE A 242 -7.06 7.00 -37.19
CA ILE A 242 -6.70 8.03 -38.18
C ILE A 242 -6.11 7.38 -39.42
N GLU A 243 -5.13 6.49 -39.26
CA GLU A 243 -4.52 5.77 -40.39
C GLU A 243 -5.56 4.99 -41.22
N GLN A 244 -6.51 4.31 -40.56
CA GLN A 244 -7.60 3.61 -41.26
C GLN A 244 -8.56 4.54 -42.01
N ALA A 245 -8.75 5.78 -41.54
CA ALA A 245 -9.60 6.77 -42.19
C ALA A 245 -8.91 7.38 -43.41
N GLU A 246 -7.58 7.58 -43.37
CA GLU A 246 -6.79 8.14 -44.48
C GLU A 246 -6.59 7.13 -45.63
N MET A 247 -6.71 5.82 -45.38
CA MET A 247 -6.60 4.79 -46.40
C MET A 247 -7.91 4.52 -47.19
N LYS A 248 -9.01 5.17 -46.82
CA LYS A 248 -10.33 5.06 -47.48
C LYS A 248 -10.63 6.24 -48.38
#